data_04f7a8512df9917eb650ef510ca9e7bf
#
_entry.id   04f7a8512df9917eb650ef510ca9e7bf
#
_cell.length_a   1.000
_cell.length_b   1.000
_cell.length_c   1.000
_cell.angle_alpha   90.00
_cell.angle_beta   90.00
_cell.angle_gamma   90.00
#
_symmetry.space_group_name_H-M   'P 1'
#
loop_
_entity.id
_entity.type
_entity.pdbx_description
1 polymer ?
#
loop_
_entity_poly.entity_id
_entity_poly.type
_entity_poly.pdbx_seq_one_letter_code
_entity_poly.pdbx_strand_id
1 'polypeptide(L)'
;MNIANTQIQMRKGILEYCVLHIISRGEVYTSDLIEELTQSQMIVVEGTLYPLLNRLKTAELVDYRWVESESGPPRKYYSITEKGKTFLSTLSETWASLVSSATQITTKN
;
A
#
# COMPACT_ATOMS: atom_id res chain seq x y z
N MET A 1 8.46 -4.42 -26.07
CA MET A 1 8.02 -4.12 -24.70
C MET A 1 9.12 -3.40 -23.93
N ASN A 2 8.73 -2.47 -23.07
CA ASN A 2 9.67 -1.73 -22.25
C ASN A 2 9.74 -2.39 -20.87
N ILE A 3 10.94 -2.87 -20.48
CA ILE A 3 11.10 -3.57 -19.20
C ILE A 3 10.71 -2.69 -18.00
N ALA A 4 11.05 -1.39 -18.04
CA ALA A 4 10.73 -0.48 -16.95
C ALA A 4 9.21 -0.36 -16.75
N ASN A 5 8.45 -0.26 -17.82
CA ASN A 5 6.98 -0.20 -17.76
C ASN A 5 6.39 -1.51 -17.22
N THR A 6 6.93 -2.65 -17.63
CA THR A 6 6.47 -3.95 -17.14
C THR A 6 6.73 -4.09 -15.64
N GLN A 7 7.89 -3.67 -15.18
CA GLN A 7 8.23 -3.69 -13.76
C GLN A 7 7.29 -2.80 -12.95
N ILE A 8 6.97 -1.62 -13.47
CA ILE A 8 6.02 -0.71 -12.82
C ILE A 8 4.64 -1.36 -12.70
N GLN A 9 4.17 -2.02 -13.77
CA GLN A 9 2.87 -2.69 -13.74
C GLN A 9 2.84 -3.86 -12.74
N MET A 10 3.92 -4.62 -12.64
CA MET A 10 4.01 -5.70 -11.64
C MET A 10 3.90 -5.16 -10.22
N ARG A 11 4.65 -4.10 -9.90
CA ARG A 11 4.61 -3.49 -8.57
C ARG A 11 3.26 -2.87 -8.26
N LYS A 12 2.64 -2.25 -9.26
CA LYS A 12 1.36 -1.56 -9.11
C LYS A 12 0.25 -2.51 -8.64
N GLY A 13 0.32 -3.77 -9.06
CA GLY A 13 -0.67 -4.77 -8.67
C GLY A 13 -0.67 -5.11 -7.20
N ILE A 14 0.46 -4.92 -6.50
CA ILE A 14 0.55 -5.24 -5.06
C ILE A 14 0.73 -4.00 -4.18
N LEU A 15 0.80 -2.81 -4.77
CA LEU A 15 1.04 -1.59 -4.02
C LEU A 15 -0.07 -1.33 -2.99
N GLU A 16 -1.31 -1.50 -3.40
CA GLU A 16 -2.48 -1.31 -2.53
C GLU A 16 -2.43 -2.23 -1.32
N TYR A 17 -2.07 -3.49 -1.52
CA TYR A 17 -1.87 -4.46 -0.46
C TYR A 17 -0.77 -4.02 0.52
N CYS A 18 0.38 -3.59 0.00
CA CYS A 18 1.51 -3.15 0.82
C CYS A 18 1.16 -1.90 1.65
N VAL A 19 0.51 -0.92 1.02
CA VAL A 19 0.11 0.33 1.70
C VAL A 19 -0.89 0.02 2.81
N LEU A 20 -1.90 -0.79 2.52
CA LEU A 20 -2.92 -1.15 3.49
C LEU A 20 -2.31 -1.93 4.66
N HIS A 21 -1.35 -2.80 4.38
CA HIS A 21 -0.65 -3.57 5.40
C HIS A 21 0.15 -2.66 6.35
N ILE A 22 0.86 -1.68 5.79
CA ILE A 22 1.59 -0.71 6.62
C ILE A 22 0.63 0.05 7.54
N ILE A 23 -0.49 0.52 6.99
CA ILE A 23 -1.49 1.25 7.78
C ILE A 23 -2.10 0.36 8.87
N SER A 24 -2.20 -0.95 8.63
CA SER A 24 -2.78 -1.90 9.59
C SER A 24 -1.97 -2.06 10.87
N ARG A 25 -0.69 -1.71 10.87
CA ARG A 25 0.19 -1.87 12.03
C ARG A 25 0.05 -0.75 13.06
N GLY A 26 -0.66 0.33 12.72
CA GLY A 26 -0.86 1.47 13.59
C GLY A 26 -0.97 2.75 12.76
N GLU A 27 -1.38 3.84 13.40
CA GLU A 27 -1.47 5.13 12.72
C GLU A 27 -0.14 5.49 12.06
N VAL A 28 -0.22 5.97 10.83
CA VAL A 28 0.97 6.30 10.06
C VAL A 28 0.77 7.62 9.31
N TYR A 29 1.81 8.41 9.30
CA TYR A 29 1.89 9.66 8.59
C TYR A 29 2.35 9.38 7.15
N THR A 30 1.85 10.16 6.18
CA THR A 30 2.09 9.92 4.76
C THR A 30 3.58 9.83 4.39
N SER A 31 4.43 10.69 4.96
CA SER A 31 5.86 10.64 4.66
C SER A 31 6.53 9.37 5.20
N ASP A 32 6.04 8.85 6.32
CA ASP A 32 6.56 7.58 6.87
C ASP A 32 6.18 6.40 5.98
N LEU A 33 4.99 6.46 5.39
CA LEU A 33 4.55 5.48 4.41
C LEU A 33 5.49 5.43 3.20
N ILE A 34 5.78 6.60 2.63
CA ILE A 34 6.69 6.74 1.48
C ILE A 34 8.08 6.22 1.86
N GLU A 35 8.59 6.60 3.02
CA GLU A 35 9.90 6.17 3.50
C GLU A 35 10.00 4.65 3.61
N GLU A 36 9.00 4.01 4.22
CA GLU A 36 9.01 2.55 4.36
C GLU A 36 8.93 1.84 3.01
N LEU A 37 8.08 2.31 2.11
CA LEU A 37 7.98 1.75 0.76
C LEU A 37 9.30 1.87 0.02
N THR A 38 9.97 3.02 0.13
CA THR A 38 11.26 3.26 -0.49
C THR A 38 12.33 2.34 0.08
N GLN A 39 12.40 2.20 1.39
CA GLN A 39 13.36 1.32 2.07
C GLN A 39 13.16 -0.14 1.68
N SER A 40 11.94 -0.53 1.37
CA SER A 40 11.60 -1.89 0.96
C SER A 40 11.68 -2.09 -0.57
N GLN A 41 12.25 -1.13 -1.29
CA GLN A 41 12.40 -1.18 -2.75
C GLN A 41 11.05 -1.13 -3.50
N MET A 42 9.99 -0.71 -2.82
CA MET A 42 8.68 -0.52 -3.43
C MET A 42 8.48 0.98 -3.68
N ILE A 43 9.36 1.55 -4.51
CA ILE A 43 9.41 2.99 -4.72
C ILE A 43 8.13 3.50 -5.37
N VAL A 44 7.53 4.50 -4.76
CA VAL A 44 6.31 5.13 -5.24
C VAL A 44 6.43 6.65 -5.13
N VAL A 45 5.93 7.35 -6.14
CA VAL A 45 5.89 8.81 -6.11
C VAL A 45 4.56 9.28 -5.50
N GLU A 46 4.56 10.50 -4.97
CA GLU A 46 3.37 11.10 -4.36
C GLU A 46 2.18 11.15 -5.32
N GLY A 47 2.43 11.39 -6.60
CA GLY A 47 1.39 11.41 -7.62
C GLY A 47 0.66 10.08 -7.80
N THR A 48 1.25 8.98 -7.36
CA THR A 48 0.62 7.65 -7.36
C THR A 48 0.02 7.33 -5.99
N LEU A 49 0.72 7.69 -4.92
CA LEU A 49 0.30 7.35 -3.57
C LEU A 49 -0.96 8.09 -3.12
N TYR A 50 -1.03 9.41 -3.34
CA TYR A 50 -2.20 10.18 -2.90
C TYR A 50 -3.51 9.73 -3.54
N PRO A 51 -3.58 9.49 -4.86
CA PRO A 51 -4.81 8.91 -5.44
C PRO A 51 -5.15 7.53 -4.86
N LEU A 52 -4.15 6.71 -4.55
CA LEU A 52 -4.37 5.41 -3.93
C LEU A 52 -5.00 5.58 -2.53
N LEU A 53 -4.44 6.45 -1.71
CA LEU A 53 -4.98 6.74 -0.38
C LEU A 53 -6.41 7.27 -0.44
N ASN A 54 -6.71 8.13 -1.42
CA ASN A 54 -8.06 8.64 -1.64
C ASN A 54 -9.04 7.52 -2.00
N ARG A 55 -8.63 6.56 -2.83
CA ARG A 55 -9.48 5.41 -3.17
C ARG A 55 -9.75 4.54 -1.94
N LEU A 56 -8.73 4.31 -1.12
CA LEU A 56 -8.90 3.54 0.12
C LEU A 56 -9.85 4.23 1.09
N LYS A 57 -9.75 5.55 1.20
CA LYS A 57 -10.64 6.36 2.05
C LYS A 57 -12.07 6.32 1.54
N THR A 58 -12.26 6.51 0.24
CA THR A 58 -13.59 6.48 -0.40
C THR A 58 -14.24 5.11 -0.23
N ALA A 59 -13.47 4.04 -0.30
CA ALA A 59 -13.95 2.67 -0.07
C ALA A 59 -14.16 2.35 1.41
N GLU A 60 -13.86 3.29 2.31
CA GLU A 60 -13.99 3.13 3.75
C GLU A 60 -13.06 2.05 4.35
N LEU A 61 -11.95 1.76 3.67
CA LEU A 61 -10.95 0.80 4.14
C LEU A 61 -9.97 1.44 5.12
N VAL A 62 -9.76 2.74 4.99
CA VAL A 62 -8.93 3.53 5.91
C VAL A 62 -9.70 4.80 6.30
N ASP A 63 -9.26 5.39 7.39
CA ASP A 63 -9.70 6.70 7.82
C ASP A 63 -8.46 7.55 8.09
N TYR A 64 -8.65 8.84 8.31
CA TYR A 64 -7.53 9.69 8.67
C TYR A 64 -7.99 10.79 9.64
N ARG A 65 -7.02 11.34 10.38
CA ARG A 65 -7.24 12.52 11.20
C ARG A 65 -6.10 13.49 10.99
N TRP A 66 -6.38 14.75 11.18
CA TRP A 66 -5.38 15.80 11.13
C TRP A 66 -4.76 15.96 12.50
N VAL A 67 -3.42 16.07 12.52
CA VAL A 67 -2.66 16.33 13.76
C VAL A 67 -1.83 17.57 13.52
N GLU A 68 -1.94 18.55 14.43
CA GLU A 68 -1.15 19.76 14.34
C GLU A 68 0.32 19.48 14.62
N SER A 69 1.19 20.18 13.89
CA SER A 69 2.63 20.08 14.02
C SER A 69 3.16 21.39 14.61
N GLU A 70 4.08 21.33 15.56
CA GLU A 70 4.69 22.52 16.19
C GLU A 70 5.53 23.32 15.19
N SER A 71 6.04 22.69 14.15
CA SER A 71 7.01 23.31 13.23
C SER A 71 6.59 23.27 11.77
N GLY A 72 5.30 23.13 11.47
CA GLY A 72 4.84 23.08 10.09
C GLY A 72 3.33 22.94 9.96
N PRO A 73 2.83 22.66 8.76
CA PRO A 73 1.40 22.46 8.54
C PRO A 73 0.89 21.21 9.24
N PRO A 74 -0.42 21.13 9.51
CA PRO A 74 -1.02 19.91 10.06
C PRO A 74 -0.73 18.69 9.18
N ARG A 75 -0.63 17.53 9.81
CA ARG A 75 -0.31 16.26 9.15
C ARG A 75 -1.49 15.32 9.21
N LYS A 76 -1.68 14.57 8.13
CA LYS A 76 -2.67 13.51 8.03
C LYS A 76 -2.10 12.20 8.55
N TYR A 77 -2.78 11.61 9.52
CA TYR A 77 -2.45 10.26 10.03
C TYR A 77 -3.53 9.30 9.60
N TYR A 78 -3.14 8.24 8.92
CA TYR A 78 -4.05 7.22 8.43
C TYR A 78 -4.12 6.03 9.38
N SER A 79 -5.32 5.48 9.51
CA SER A 79 -5.57 4.28 10.31
C SER A 79 -6.47 3.34 9.53
N ILE A 80 -6.40 2.03 9.83
CA ILE A 80 -7.24 1.05 9.16
C ILE A 80 -8.60 0.96 9.86
N THR A 81 -9.66 0.78 9.08
CA THR A 81 -11.01 0.52 9.60
C THR A 81 -11.22 -0.98 9.79
N GLU A 82 -12.31 -1.36 10.46
CA GLU A 82 -12.67 -2.78 10.57
C GLU A 82 -12.94 -3.40 9.18
N LYS A 83 -13.57 -2.65 8.30
CA LYS A 83 -13.78 -3.06 6.90
C LYS A 83 -12.44 -3.25 6.19
N GLY A 84 -11.47 -2.37 6.46
CA GLY A 84 -10.13 -2.47 5.91
C GLY A 84 -9.38 -3.70 6.39
N LYS A 85 -9.54 -4.06 7.65
CA LYS A 85 -8.92 -5.28 8.20
C LYS A 85 -9.44 -6.54 7.52
N THR A 86 -10.74 -6.62 7.29
CA THR A 86 -11.35 -7.75 6.59
C THR A 86 -10.87 -7.81 5.15
N PHE A 87 -10.83 -6.67 4.48
CA PHE A 87 -10.33 -6.56 3.12
C PHE A 87 -8.86 -6.99 3.04
N LEU A 88 -8.03 -6.52 3.96
CA LEU A 88 -6.61 -6.87 4.02
C LEU A 88 -6.40 -8.38 4.23
N SER A 89 -7.21 -8.99 5.09
CA SER A 89 -7.15 -10.44 5.33
C SER A 89 -7.35 -11.22 4.02
N THR A 90 -8.33 -10.84 3.23
CA THR A 90 -8.57 -11.45 1.92
C THR A 90 -7.42 -11.22 0.95
N LEU A 91 -6.87 -10.00 0.93
CA LEU A 91 -5.70 -9.70 0.08
C LEU A 91 -4.47 -10.50 0.48
N SER A 92 -4.28 -10.74 1.78
CA SER A 92 -3.17 -11.57 2.27
C SER A 92 -3.27 -13.00 1.75
N GLU A 93 -4.47 -13.56 1.72
CA GLU A 93 -4.71 -14.88 1.14
C GLU A 93 -4.47 -14.87 -0.37
N THR A 94 -4.92 -13.83 -1.05
CA THR A 94 -4.71 -13.66 -2.49
C THR A 94 -3.23 -13.59 -2.82
N TRP A 95 -2.47 -12.81 -2.05
CA TRP A 95 -1.02 -12.70 -2.24
C TRP A 95 -0.33 -14.05 -2.08
N ALA A 96 -0.63 -14.79 -1.02
CA ALA A 96 -0.07 -16.13 -0.81
C ALA A 96 -0.38 -17.08 -1.98
N SER A 97 -1.61 -17.04 -2.47
CA SER A 97 -2.05 -17.82 -3.62
C SER A 97 -1.31 -17.44 -4.90
N LEU A 98 -1.14 -16.14 -5.15
CA LEU A 98 -0.41 -15.65 -6.33
C LEU A 98 1.06 -16.06 -6.30
N VAL A 99 1.71 -15.95 -5.16
CA VAL A 99 3.11 -16.39 -4.99
C VAL A 99 3.23 -17.86 -5.26
N SER A 100 2.33 -18.67 -4.70
CA SER A 100 2.31 -20.12 -4.91
C SER A 100 2.12 -20.47 -6.38
N SER A 101 1.14 -19.86 -7.04
CA SER A 101 0.85 -20.10 -8.45
C SER A 101 2.01 -19.70 -9.37
N ALA A 102 2.56 -18.51 -9.14
CA ALA A 102 3.68 -18.02 -9.94
C ALA A 102 4.92 -18.90 -9.74
N THR A 103 5.19 -19.29 -8.51
CA THR A 103 6.32 -20.17 -8.19
C THR A 103 6.17 -21.51 -8.91
N GLN A 104 4.97 -22.07 -8.89
CA GLN A 104 4.67 -23.35 -9.55
C GLN A 104 4.94 -23.25 -11.05
N ILE A 105 4.50 -22.17 -11.70
CA ILE A 105 4.67 -21.96 -13.13
C ILE A 105 6.14 -21.71 -13.47
N THR A 106 6.81 -20.87 -12.73
CA THR A 106 8.17 -20.41 -13.04
C THR A 106 9.26 -21.41 -12.69
N THR A 107 8.95 -22.43 -11.89
CA THR A 107 9.91 -23.47 -11.50
C THR A 107 9.77 -24.76 -12.31
N LYS A 108 8.83 -24.85 -13.21
CA LYS A 108 8.72 -26.00 -14.13
C LYS A 108 9.74 -25.89 -15.25
N ASN A 109 10.33 -26.99 -15.59
CA ASN A 109 11.26 -27.12 -16.70
C ASN A 109 10.51 -27.36 -18.03
#